data_4f2c275f1d8f217ab2b87ee38be627f6
#
_entry.id   4f2c275f1d8f217ab2b87ee38be627f6
#
_cell.length_a   1.000
_cell.length_b   1.000
_cell.length_c   1.000
_cell.angle_alpha   90.00
_cell.angle_beta   90.00
_cell.angle_gamma   90.00
#
_symmetry.space_group_name_H-M   'P 1'
#
loop_
_entity.id
_entity.type
_entity.pdbx_description
1 polymer ?
#
loop_
_entity_poly.entity_id
_entity_poly.type
_entity_poly.pdbx_seq_one_letter_code
_entity_poly.pdbx_strand_id
1 'polypeptide(L)'
;NYIAEWEIKENTLYLREVGVQYFRETEDFLEWSFFALDEETLKDIFAPYYTAEGICASWFCDTMRAGRGEEILYEHMAFARHNENECLIVIDNGIVKEITQYNNYHKEGIAPFDVCKALAENFPWEKFPEYEETRFFLRFCDYIIDENGILQDCNVQCLSPDEYESMSQDSPLIMAVKAVLKDLKPWPVWYINGKFET
;
A
#
# COMPACT_ATOMS: atom_id res chain seq x y z
N ASN A 1 -7.33 -19.99 -0.87
CA ASN A 1 -7.53 -18.83 0.02
C ASN A 1 -8.76 -19.09 0.90
N TYR A 2 -8.79 -18.51 2.09
CA TYR A 2 -9.96 -18.50 2.96
C TYR A 2 -10.29 -17.08 3.38
N ILE A 3 -11.56 -16.85 3.68
CA ILE A 3 -12.07 -15.60 4.28
C ILE A 3 -12.74 -15.99 5.57
N ALA A 4 -12.53 -15.22 6.63
CA ALA A 4 -13.14 -15.44 7.92
C ALA A 4 -13.86 -14.19 8.39
N GLU A 5 -15.05 -14.37 8.98
CA GLU A 5 -15.74 -13.32 9.70
C GLU A 5 -15.44 -13.39 11.19
N TRP A 6 -15.11 -12.26 11.77
CA TRP A 6 -14.75 -12.13 13.18
C TRP A 6 -15.69 -11.15 13.89
N GLU A 7 -16.00 -11.46 15.12
CA GLU A 7 -16.75 -10.57 16.00
C GLU A 7 -16.00 -10.36 17.32
N ILE A 8 -15.98 -9.12 17.79
CA ILE A 8 -15.54 -8.80 19.15
C ILE A 8 -16.77 -8.53 19.99
N LYS A 9 -16.97 -9.37 21.01
CA LYS A 9 -18.05 -9.24 21.96
C LYS A 9 -17.47 -9.28 23.38
N GLU A 10 -17.75 -8.26 24.19
CA GLU A 10 -17.27 -8.16 25.58
C GLU A 10 -15.76 -8.38 25.70
N ASN A 11 -14.99 -7.69 24.82
CA ASN A 11 -13.53 -7.80 24.71
C ASN A 11 -13.00 -9.20 24.30
N THR A 12 -13.85 -10.11 23.87
CA THR A 12 -13.45 -11.44 23.40
C THR A 12 -13.64 -11.54 21.89
N LEU A 13 -12.63 -12.08 21.19
CA LEU A 13 -12.67 -12.35 19.76
C LEU A 13 -13.34 -13.70 19.50
N TYR A 14 -14.33 -13.69 18.62
CA TYR A 14 -15.04 -14.88 18.14
C TYR A 14 -14.89 -15.02 16.64
N LEU A 15 -14.64 -16.24 16.19
CA LEU A 15 -14.76 -16.61 14.78
C LEU A 15 -16.23 -16.94 14.50
N ARG A 16 -16.83 -16.28 13.50
CA ARG A 16 -18.25 -16.45 13.13
C ARG A 16 -18.44 -17.31 11.91
N GLU A 17 -17.66 -17.04 10.89
CA GLU A 17 -17.75 -17.76 9.63
C GLU A 17 -16.37 -17.98 9.03
N VAL A 18 -16.19 -19.09 8.34
CA VAL A 18 -15.03 -19.37 7.50
C VAL A 18 -15.52 -19.84 6.15
N GLY A 19 -15.03 -19.22 5.11
CA GLY A 19 -15.31 -19.67 3.75
C GLY A 19 -14.03 -19.84 2.94
N VAL A 20 -14.10 -20.74 2.00
CA VAL A 20 -13.01 -21.06 1.09
C VAL A 20 -13.28 -20.40 -0.26
N GLN A 21 -12.30 -19.62 -0.72
CA GLN A 21 -12.31 -19.11 -2.08
C GLN A 21 -11.65 -20.11 -3.01
N TYR A 22 -12.28 -20.36 -4.13
CA TYR A 22 -11.75 -21.23 -5.18
C TYR A 22 -12.10 -20.68 -6.56
N PHE A 23 -11.32 -21.08 -7.55
CA PHE A 23 -11.65 -20.78 -8.95
C PHE A 23 -12.63 -21.85 -9.47
N ARG A 24 -13.71 -21.39 -10.04
CA ARG A 24 -14.64 -22.19 -10.80
C ARG A 24 -14.42 -21.94 -12.28
N GLU A 25 -14.17 -23.01 -13.02
CA GLU A 25 -14.12 -22.95 -14.48
C GLU A 25 -15.55 -22.89 -15.03
N THR A 26 -15.83 -21.85 -15.81
CA THR A 26 -17.05 -21.70 -16.59
C THR A 26 -16.71 -21.87 -18.08
N GLU A 27 -17.70 -21.96 -18.95
CA GLU A 27 -17.46 -22.19 -20.39
C GLU A 27 -16.60 -21.09 -21.05
N ASP A 28 -16.62 -19.86 -20.50
CA ASP A 28 -15.98 -18.70 -21.12
C ASP A 28 -14.81 -18.11 -20.30
N PHE A 29 -14.76 -18.33 -18.98
CA PHE A 29 -13.73 -17.72 -18.10
C PHE A 29 -13.62 -18.42 -16.74
N LEU A 30 -12.56 -18.08 -16.00
CA LEU A 30 -12.37 -18.46 -14.59
C LEU A 30 -13.07 -17.44 -13.69
N GLU A 31 -14.02 -17.91 -12.89
CA GLU A 31 -14.77 -17.10 -11.94
C GLU A 31 -14.38 -17.45 -10.51
N TRP A 32 -14.23 -16.41 -9.65
CA TRP A 32 -14.08 -16.61 -8.22
C TRP A 32 -15.40 -17.06 -7.61
N SER A 33 -15.36 -18.14 -6.89
CA SER A 33 -16.49 -18.65 -6.11
C SER A 33 -16.13 -18.78 -4.64
N PHE A 34 -17.12 -18.65 -3.78
CA PHE A 34 -17.00 -18.73 -2.34
C PHE A 34 -17.87 -19.87 -1.80
N PHE A 35 -17.33 -20.66 -0.89
CA PHE A 35 -18.03 -21.70 -0.19
C PHE A 35 -17.84 -21.52 1.31
N ALA A 36 -18.93 -21.19 2.01
CA ALA A 36 -18.94 -21.10 3.47
C ALA A 36 -18.96 -22.52 4.07
N LEU A 37 -18.13 -22.74 5.08
CA LEU A 37 -18.16 -23.98 5.86
C LEU A 37 -19.46 -24.03 6.68
N ASP A 38 -20.09 -25.19 6.74
CA ASP A 38 -21.26 -25.38 7.58
C ASP A 38 -20.91 -25.45 9.07
N GLU A 39 -21.92 -25.30 9.92
CA GLU A 39 -21.75 -25.27 11.37
C GLU A 39 -21.18 -26.57 11.94
N GLU A 40 -21.52 -27.73 11.37
CA GLU A 40 -21.02 -29.03 11.81
C GLU A 40 -19.51 -29.13 11.54
N THR A 41 -19.08 -28.76 10.34
CA THR A 41 -17.67 -28.71 9.96
C THR A 41 -16.88 -27.75 10.85
N LEU A 42 -17.42 -26.57 11.13
CA LEU A 42 -16.80 -25.61 12.04
C LEU A 42 -16.69 -26.14 13.48
N LYS A 43 -17.71 -26.84 13.97
CA LYS A 43 -17.67 -27.51 15.29
C LYS A 43 -16.59 -28.57 15.37
N ASP A 44 -16.44 -29.38 14.33
CA ASP A 44 -15.44 -30.44 14.30
C ASP A 44 -14.02 -29.86 14.26
N ILE A 45 -13.78 -28.85 13.39
CA ILE A 45 -12.46 -28.22 13.26
C ILE A 45 -12.06 -27.47 14.55
N PHE A 46 -12.99 -26.74 15.15
CA PHE A 46 -12.74 -25.87 16.28
C PHE A 46 -13.28 -26.39 17.60
N ALA A 47 -13.51 -27.72 17.72
CA ALA A 47 -14.10 -28.35 18.89
C ALA A 47 -13.55 -27.86 20.25
N PRO A 48 -12.22 -27.69 20.46
CA PRO A 48 -11.66 -27.20 21.72
C PRO A 48 -12.04 -25.76 22.08
N TYR A 49 -12.46 -24.98 21.09
CA TYR A 49 -12.74 -23.55 21.20
C TYR A 49 -14.22 -23.20 21.08
N TYR A 50 -15.06 -24.22 20.87
CA TYR A 50 -16.50 -24.03 20.71
C TYR A 50 -17.16 -23.78 22.06
N THR A 51 -17.89 -22.68 22.18
CA THR A 51 -18.61 -22.27 23.39
C THR A 51 -20.08 -22.04 23.08
N ALA A 52 -20.90 -21.79 24.09
CA ALA A 52 -22.31 -21.42 23.91
C ALA A 52 -22.49 -20.10 23.13
N GLU A 53 -21.46 -19.25 23.09
CA GLU A 53 -21.48 -17.96 22.41
C GLU A 53 -20.84 -17.98 21.00
N GLY A 54 -20.23 -19.10 20.64
CA GLY A 54 -19.54 -19.29 19.36
C GLY A 54 -18.12 -19.82 19.53
N ILE A 55 -17.31 -19.73 18.49
CA ILE A 55 -15.93 -20.20 18.51
C ILE A 55 -15.04 -19.11 19.09
N CYS A 56 -14.63 -19.27 20.35
CA CYS A 56 -13.74 -18.34 21.04
C CYS A 56 -12.32 -18.49 20.50
N ALA A 57 -11.77 -17.42 19.94
CA ALA A 57 -10.46 -17.43 19.28
C ALA A 57 -9.28 -17.34 20.28
N SER A 58 -9.31 -18.14 21.34
CA SER A 58 -8.28 -18.10 22.39
C SER A 58 -6.87 -18.52 21.92
N TRP A 59 -6.73 -19.03 20.71
CA TRP A 59 -5.45 -19.29 20.07
C TRP A 59 -4.84 -18.05 19.42
N PHE A 60 -5.62 -16.95 19.25
CA PHE A 60 -5.18 -15.78 18.50
C PHE A 60 -4.45 -14.80 19.41
N CYS A 61 -3.18 -14.54 19.08
CA CYS A 61 -2.30 -13.60 19.77
C CYS A 61 -1.57 -12.78 18.72
N ASP A 62 -2.18 -11.69 18.26
CA ASP A 62 -1.60 -10.79 17.24
C ASP A 62 -2.39 -9.47 17.21
N THR A 63 -2.01 -8.58 16.28
CA THR A 63 -2.73 -7.36 15.99
C THR A 63 -3.58 -7.51 14.73
N MET A 64 -4.88 -7.30 14.88
CA MET A 64 -5.79 -7.22 13.75
C MET A 64 -5.93 -5.76 13.30
N ARG A 65 -6.12 -5.58 12.00
CA ARG A 65 -6.48 -4.28 11.41
C ARG A 65 -7.87 -4.37 10.81
N ALA A 66 -8.72 -3.43 11.17
CA ALA A 66 -10.05 -3.24 10.58
C ALA A 66 -10.12 -1.85 9.96
N GLY A 67 -10.53 -1.76 8.70
CA GLY A 67 -10.62 -0.52 7.95
C GLY A 67 -12.02 -0.29 7.38
N ARG A 68 -12.41 0.99 7.24
CA ARG A 68 -13.64 1.42 6.59
C ARG A 68 -13.47 2.80 5.95
N GLY A 69 -14.38 3.17 5.08
CA GLY A 69 -14.32 4.42 4.31
C GLY A 69 -13.56 4.24 3.01
N GLU A 70 -13.08 5.33 2.46
CA GLU A 70 -12.32 5.32 1.20
C GLU A 70 -10.96 4.63 1.36
N GLU A 71 -10.48 4.00 0.29
CA GLU A 71 -9.13 3.47 0.22
C GLU A 71 -8.15 4.63 0.02
N ILE A 72 -7.27 4.84 0.99
CA ILE A 72 -6.30 5.94 0.98
C ILE A 72 -4.98 5.52 0.34
N LEU A 73 -4.54 4.29 0.60
CA LEU A 73 -3.31 3.74 0.05
C LEU A 73 -3.49 2.24 -0.21
N TYR A 74 -3.05 1.81 -1.37
CA TYR A 74 -2.98 0.39 -1.73
C TYR A 74 -1.63 0.05 -2.35
N GLU A 75 -0.91 -0.86 -1.73
CA GLU A 75 0.31 -1.44 -2.29
C GLU A 75 0.00 -2.83 -2.83
N HIS A 76 0.10 -2.96 -4.13
CA HIS A 76 -0.13 -4.23 -4.81
C HIS A 76 0.89 -5.30 -4.34
N MET A 77 0.41 -6.52 -4.09
CA MET A 77 1.20 -7.67 -3.60
C MET A 77 1.67 -7.59 -2.13
N ALA A 78 1.61 -6.44 -1.48
CA ALA A 78 2.03 -6.31 -0.08
C ALA A 78 0.89 -6.52 0.93
N PHE A 79 -0.35 -6.75 0.48
CA PHE A 79 -1.56 -6.77 1.29
C PHE A 79 -1.75 -5.50 2.15
N ALA A 80 -1.04 -4.45 1.79
CA ALA A 80 -1.09 -3.17 2.47
C ALA A 80 -2.20 -2.32 1.86
N ARG A 81 -3.41 -2.49 2.39
CA ARG A 81 -4.56 -1.63 2.08
C ARG A 81 -4.84 -0.78 3.31
N HIS A 82 -4.84 0.53 3.13
CA HIS A 82 -5.19 1.47 4.17
C HIS A 82 -6.45 2.23 3.81
N ASN A 83 -7.41 2.23 4.73
CA ASN A 83 -8.66 2.96 4.58
C ASN A 83 -8.65 4.24 5.40
N GLU A 84 -9.53 5.17 5.06
CA GLU A 84 -9.72 6.45 5.75
C GLU A 84 -9.79 6.29 7.28
N ASN A 85 -10.62 5.35 7.74
CA ASN A 85 -10.75 5.06 9.17
C ASN A 85 -10.23 3.66 9.45
N GLU A 86 -9.24 3.54 10.29
CA GLU A 86 -8.63 2.25 10.69
C GLU A 86 -8.60 2.08 12.20
N CYS A 87 -8.73 0.82 12.62
CA CYS A 87 -8.50 0.39 13.98
C CYS A 87 -7.39 -0.67 14.01
N LEU A 88 -6.39 -0.49 14.84
CA LEU A 88 -5.46 -1.55 15.23
C LEU A 88 -5.93 -2.13 16.57
N ILE A 89 -6.15 -3.44 16.59
CA ILE A 89 -6.75 -4.17 17.70
C ILE A 89 -5.73 -5.20 18.16
N VAL A 90 -5.10 -4.94 19.31
CA VAL A 90 -4.15 -5.88 19.92
C VAL A 90 -4.93 -6.94 20.68
N ILE A 91 -4.70 -8.20 20.36
CA ILE A 91 -5.39 -9.35 20.92
C ILE A 91 -4.35 -10.32 21.50
N ASP A 92 -4.61 -10.79 22.69
CA ASP A 92 -3.81 -11.80 23.35
C ASP A 92 -4.71 -12.90 23.93
N ASN A 93 -4.49 -14.13 23.49
CA ASN A 93 -5.32 -15.29 23.82
C ASN A 93 -6.83 -15.04 23.57
N GLY A 94 -7.14 -14.41 22.44
CA GLY A 94 -8.49 -14.06 22.05
C GLY A 94 -9.11 -12.90 22.81
N ILE A 95 -8.37 -12.26 23.72
CA ILE A 95 -8.85 -11.12 24.53
C ILE A 95 -8.27 -9.83 23.97
N VAL A 96 -9.14 -8.88 23.68
CA VAL A 96 -8.73 -7.54 23.24
C VAL A 96 -8.05 -6.82 24.39
N LYS A 97 -6.81 -6.38 24.17
CA LYS A 97 -5.98 -5.62 25.12
C LYS A 97 -6.02 -4.14 24.85
N GLU A 98 -6.00 -3.77 23.58
CA GLU A 98 -5.94 -2.37 23.17
C GLU A 98 -6.66 -2.19 21.81
N ILE A 99 -7.30 -1.05 21.63
CA ILE A 99 -7.85 -0.60 20.36
C ILE A 99 -7.36 0.82 20.12
N THR A 100 -6.57 1.00 19.07
CA THR A 100 -6.11 2.31 18.62
C THR A 100 -6.81 2.66 17.33
N GLN A 101 -7.42 3.84 17.27
CA GLN A 101 -8.13 4.33 16.09
C GLN A 101 -7.30 5.39 15.36
N TYR A 102 -7.34 5.34 14.03
CA TYR A 102 -6.65 6.27 13.16
C TYR A 102 -7.60 6.81 12.09
N ASN A 103 -7.39 8.07 11.74
CA ASN A 103 -7.97 8.68 10.56
C ASN A 103 -6.82 8.89 9.56
N ASN A 104 -6.78 8.05 8.56
CA ASN A 104 -5.79 8.14 7.49
C ASN A 104 -6.28 9.11 6.43
N TYR A 105 -5.36 9.81 5.81
CA TYR A 105 -5.67 10.70 4.70
C TYR A 105 -4.44 10.90 3.81
N HIS A 106 -4.66 11.38 2.62
CA HIS A 106 -3.59 11.84 1.75
C HIS A 106 -3.81 13.31 1.37
N LYS A 107 -2.73 13.98 1.04
CA LYS A 107 -2.76 15.26 0.35
C LYS A 107 -2.43 15.01 -1.10
N GLU A 108 -3.28 15.49 -1.98
CA GLU A 108 -3.06 15.41 -3.41
C GLU A 108 -1.80 16.15 -3.83
N GLY A 109 -1.17 15.66 -4.89
CA GLY A 109 0.02 16.26 -5.46
C GLY A 109 0.09 16.01 -6.96
N ILE A 110 1.25 16.28 -7.53
CA ILE A 110 1.50 16.06 -8.95
C ILE A 110 1.37 14.56 -9.30
N ALA A 111 0.54 14.26 -10.29
CA ALA A 111 0.39 12.87 -10.74
C ALA A 111 1.68 12.39 -11.45
N PRO A 112 2.04 11.09 -11.34
CA PRO A 112 3.25 10.56 -11.96
C PRO A 112 3.38 10.85 -13.46
N PHE A 113 2.27 10.82 -14.19
CA PHE A 113 2.25 11.16 -15.62
C PHE A 113 2.60 12.64 -15.88
N ASP A 114 2.14 13.54 -15.01
CA ASP A 114 2.39 14.98 -15.14
C ASP A 114 3.84 15.33 -14.78
N VAL A 115 4.51 14.53 -13.93
CA VAL A 115 5.95 14.67 -13.65
C VAL A 115 6.77 14.55 -14.94
N CYS A 116 6.51 13.54 -15.76
CA CYS A 116 7.23 13.33 -17.03
C CYS A 116 7.01 14.50 -17.99
N LYS A 117 5.79 15.01 -18.09
CA LYS A 117 5.44 16.15 -18.92
C LYS A 117 6.12 17.42 -18.42
N ALA A 118 5.99 17.71 -17.12
CA ALA A 118 6.57 18.89 -16.51
C ALA A 118 8.11 18.88 -16.60
N LEU A 119 8.74 17.71 -16.46
CA LEU A 119 10.17 17.56 -16.66
C LEU A 119 10.55 17.89 -18.11
N ALA A 120 9.84 17.34 -19.11
CA ALA A 120 10.12 17.60 -20.52
C ALA A 120 9.97 19.10 -20.88
N GLU A 121 8.98 19.79 -20.31
CA GLU A 121 8.70 21.21 -20.57
C GLU A 121 9.67 22.16 -19.85
N ASN A 122 10.19 21.79 -18.68
CA ASN A 122 11.00 22.67 -17.83
C ASN A 122 12.49 22.32 -17.81
N PHE A 123 12.90 21.24 -18.46
CA PHE A 123 14.29 20.85 -18.51
C PHE A 123 15.09 21.83 -19.40
N PRO A 124 16.27 22.30 -18.94
CA PRO A 124 17.05 23.29 -19.65
C PRO A 124 17.87 22.67 -20.80
N TRP A 125 17.20 22.20 -21.84
CA TRP A 125 17.80 21.50 -23.01
C TRP A 125 18.93 22.26 -23.67
N GLU A 126 18.84 23.58 -23.68
CA GLU A 126 19.87 24.46 -24.24
C GLU A 126 21.25 24.35 -23.58
N LYS A 127 21.30 23.79 -22.37
CA LYS A 127 22.55 23.53 -21.64
C LYS A 127 23.14 22.16 -21.91
N PHE A 128 22.41 21.32 -22.64
CA PHE A 128 22.75 19.90 -22.88
C PHE A 128 22.58 19.53 -24.36
N PRO A 129 23.17 20.29 -25.30
CA PRO A 129 22.98 20.07 -26.72
C PRO A 129 23.48 18.69 -27.20
N GLU A 130 24.43 18.11 -26.49
CA GLU A 130 24.96 16.77 -26.78
C GLU A 130 23.92 15.66 -26.62
N TYR A 131 22.81 15.93 -25.94
CA TYR A 131 21.75 14.96 -25.68
C TYR A 131 20.44 15.25 -26.42
N GLU A 132 20.39 16.24 -27.30
CA GLU A 132 19.18 16.71 -27.99
C GLU A 132 18.43 15.57 -28.74
N GLU A 133 19.16 14.64 -29.32
CA GLU A 133 18.60 13.50 -30.04
C GLU A 133 18.65 12.18 -29.25
N THR A 134 19.08 12.22 -28.00
CA THR A 134 19.28 11.02 -27.18
C THR A 134 18.00 10.69 -26.43
N ARG A 135 17.60 9.41 -26.46
CA ARG A 135 16.52 8.91 -25.60
C ARG A 135 17.10 8.37 -24.31
N PHE A 136 16.54 8.82 -23.19
CA PHE A 136 16.89 8.32 -21.87
C PHE A 136 15.72 7.61 -21.23
N PHE A 137 16.02 6.57 -20.46
CA PHE A 137 15.08 5.99 -19.50
C PHE A 137 15.40 6.53 -18.12
N LEU A 138 14.47 7.32 -17.57
CA LEU A 138 14.60 7.87 -16.23
C LEU A 138 13.73 7.07 -15.28
N ARG A 139 14.34 6.62 -14.18
CA ARG A 139 13.64 6.05 -13.04
C ARG A 139 13.95 6.87 -11.81
N PHE A 140 12.91 7.30 -11.14
CA PHE A 140 13.00 8.05 -9.90
C PHE A 140 12.71 7.10 -8.74
N CYS A 141 13.54 7.15 -7.69
CA CYS A 141 13.38 6.33 -6.49
C CYS A 141 13.96 7.04 -5.27
N ASP A 142 13.73 6.47 -4.10
CA ASP A 142 14.23 6.96 -2.81
C ASP A 142 13.88 8.45 -2.58
N TYR A 143 12.61 8.78 -2.79
CA TYR A 143 12.11 10.14 -2.61
C TYR A 143 12.20 10.57 -1.15
N ILE A 144 12.73 11.76 -0.92
CA ILE A 144 12.69 12.44 0.37
C ILE A 144 11.75 13.64 0.21
N ILE A 145 10.50 13.48 0.60
CA ILE A 145 9.47 14.51 0.52
C ILE A 145 9.09 14.90 1.95
N ASP A 146 8.91 16.18 2.21
CA ASP A 146 8.44 16.63 3.53
C ASP A 146 6.89 16.58 3.63
N GLU A 147 6.38 16.78 4.83
CA GLU A 147 4.93 16.77 5.12
C GLU A 147 4.12 17.86 4.40
N ASN A 148 4.77 18.79 3.74
CA ASN A 148 4.15 19.83 2.91
C ASN A 148 4.16 19.47 1.42
N GLY A 149 4.66 18.28 1.06
CA GLY A 149 4.79 17.84 -0.32
C GLY A 149 5.95 18.50 -1.06
N ILE A 150 7.00 18.92 -0.35
CA ILE A 150 8.18 19.51 -0.97
C ILE A 150 9.26 18.43 -1.09
N LEU A 151 9.67 18.12 -2.32
CA LEU A 151 10.75 17.19 -2.59
C LEU A 151 12.09 17.78 -2.16
N GLN A 152 12.74 17.16 -1.18
CA GLN A 152 14.05 17.52 -0.66
C GLN A 152 15.16 16.87 -1.46
N ASP A 153 15.02 15.57 -1.77
CA ASP A 153 15.94 14.84 -2.64
C ASP A 153 15.26 13.57 -3.22
N CYS A 154 15.91 12.99 -4.23
CA CYS A 154 15.56 11.68 -4.79
C CYS A 154 16.79 11.10 -5.50
N ASN A 155 16.77 9.79 -5.74
CA ASN A 155 17.70 9.15 -6.63
C ASN A 155 17.13 9.10 -8.05
N VAL A 156 17.95 9.46 -9.03
CA VAL A 156 17.60 9.42 -10.45
C VAL A 156 18.50 8.40 -11.14
N GLN A 157 17.92 7.30 -11.57
CA GLN A 157 18.60 6.34 -12.44
C GLN A 157 18.35 6.76 -13.88
N CYS A 158 19.41 7.07 -14.59
CA CYS A 158 19.38 7.46 -16.00
C CYS A 158 20.16 6.44 -16.81
N LEU A 159 19.48 5.75 -17.71
CA LEU A 159 20.06 4.76 -18.61
C LEU A 159 19.98 5.30 -20.03
N SER A 160 21.12 5.42 -20.68
CA SER A 160 21.20 5.59 -22.13
C SER A 160 20.84 4.26 -22.83
N PRO A 161 20.24 4.28 -24.02
CA PRO A 161 19.97 3.05 -24.77
C PRO A 161 21.22 2.23 -25.11
N ASP A 162 22.38 2.91 -25.21
CA ASP A 162 23.66 2.32 -25.60
C ASP A 162 24.56 1.95 -24.42
N GLU A 163 24.20 2.40 -23.20
CA GLU A 163 24.98 2.19 -21.98
C GLU A 163 24.14 1.50 -20.92
N TYR A 164 24.58 0.33 -20.46
CA TYR A 164 23.92 -0.41 -19.37
C TYR A 164 24.22 0.14 -17.97
N GLU A 165 25.11 1.12 -17.88
CA GLU A 165 25.50 1.73 -16.62
C GLU A 165 24.67 3.01 -16.36
N SER A 166 24.18 3.13 -15.13
CA SER A 166 23.49 4.34 -14.69
C SER A 166 24.48 5.49 -14.54
N MET A 167 24.09 6.69 -15.00
CA MET A 167 24.88 7.91 -14.79
C MET A 167 25.06 8.20 -13.29
N SER A 168 26.21 8.83 -12.96
CA SER A 168 26.47 9.29 -11.60
C SER A 168 25.42 10.30 -11.13
N GLN A 169 25.04 10.23 -9.85
CA GLN A 169 24.11 11.18 -9.24
C GLN A 169 24.62 12.63 -9.26
N ASP A 170 25.94 12.81 -9.33
CA ASP A 170 26.62 14.12 -9.39
C ASP A 170 26.85 14.61 -10.83
N SER A 171 26.38 13.87 -11.85
CA SER A 171 26.50 14.35 -13.22
C SER A 171 25.65 15.59 -13.45
N PRO A 172 26.12 16.54 -14.30
CA PRO A 172 25.38 17.78 -14.58
C PRO A 172 23.94 17.51 -15.08
N LEU A 173 23.74 16.47 -15.87
CA LEU A 173 22.42 16.08 -16.38
C LEU A 173 21.49 15.66 -15.22
N ILE A 174 21.96 14.75 -14.36
CA ILE A 174 21.16 14.27 -13.20
C ILE A 174 20.86 15.41 -12.24
N MET A 175 21.82 16.27 -11.98
CA MET A 175 21.60 17.45 -11.12
C MET A 175 20.55 18.41 -11.72
N ALA A 176 20.55 18.60 -13.05
CA ALA A 176 19.53 19.42 -13.71
C ALA A 176 18.13 18.76 -13.62
N VAL A 177 18.03 17.44 -13.81
CA VAL A 177 16.78 16.70 -13.63
C VAL A 177 16.27 16.87 -12.18
N LYS A 178 17.11 16.64 -11.18
CA LYS A 178 16.76 16.82 -9.76
C LYS A 178 16.29 18.24 -9.45
N ALA A 179 16.92 19.25 -10.05
CA ALA A 179 16.52 20.65 -9.86
C ALA A 179 15.08 20.88 -10.37
N VAL A 180 14.75 20.41 -11.55
CA VAL A 180 13.38 20.49 -12.08
C VAL A 180 12.40 19.76 -11.19
N LEU A 181 12.72 18.53 -10.76
CA LEU A 181 11.84 17.75 -9.88
C LEU A 181 11.57 18.45 -8.53
N LYS A 182 12.57 19.10 -7.96
CA LYS A 182 12.42 19.88 -6.70
C LYS A 182 11.53 21.12 -6.85
N ASP A 183 11.46 21.68 -8.07
CA ASP A 183 10.58 22.81 -8.35
C ASP A 183 9.11 22.40 -8.59
N LEU A 184 8.86 21.11 -8.87
CA LEU A 184 7.50 20.59 -8.98
C LEU A 184 6.87 20.50 -7.59
N LYS A 185 5.75 21.16 -7.39
CA LYS A 185 5.04 21.21 -6.08
C LYS A 185 3.52 21.23 -6.30
N PRO A 186 2.77 20.68 -5.37
CA PRO A 186 3.18 19.74 -4.30
C PRO A 186 3.40 18.32 -4.84
N TRP A 187 4.12 17.50 -4.09
CA TRP A 187 4.18 16.06 -4.24
C TRP A 187 3.10 15.43 -3.35
N PRO A 188 2.52 14.27 -3.74
CA PRO A 188 1.54 13.60 -2.91
C PRO A 188 2.20 13.06 -1.63
N VAL A 189 1.48 13.14 -0.52
CA VAL A 189 1.94 12.65 0.78
C VAL A 189 0.78 11.95 1.50
N TRP A 190 1.11 10.90 2.25
CA TRP A 190 0.16 10.09 2.99
C TRP A 190 0.39 10.20 4.50
N TYR A 191 -0.70 10.11 5.24
CA TYR A 191 -0.69 9.99 6.70
C TYR A 191 -1.41 8.71 7.07
N ILE A 192 -0.62 7.70 7.45
CA ILE A 192 -1.09 6.35 7.71
C ILE A 192 -0.76 5.96 9.15
N ASN A 193 -1.78 5.55 9.92
CA ASN A 193 -1.63 5.16 11.33
C ASN A 193 -0.93 6.23 12.17
N GLY A 194 -1.25 7.50 11.91
CA GLY A 194 -0.66 8.65 12.60
C GLY A 194 0.79 8.96 12.23
N LYS A 195 1.31 8.33 11.17
CA LYS A 195 2.66 8.57 10.66
C LYS A 195 2.60 9.15 9.26
N PHE A 196 3.57 10.00 8.99
CA PHE A 196 3.83 10.50 7.66
C PHE A 196 4.57 9.45 6.84
N GLU A 197 4.10 9.22 5.61
CA GLU A 197 4.71 8.31 4.63
C GLU A 197 4.79 8.99 3.26
N THR A 198 5.80 8.62 2.47
CA THR A 198 6.08 9.20 1.14
C THR A 198 6.15 8.13 0.07
#